data_c5042add9e355447002e3acc0c2e3361
#
_entry.id   c5042add9e355447002e3acc0c2e3361
#
_cell.length_a   1.000
_cell.length_b   1.000
_cell.length_c   1.000
_cell.angle_alpha   90.00
_cell.angle_beta   90.00
_cell.angle_gamma   90.00
#
_symmetry.space_group_name_H-M   'P 1'
#
loop_
_entity.id
_entity.type
_entity.pdbx_description
1 polymer ?
#
loop_
_entity_poly.entity_id
_entity_poly.type
_entity_poly.pdbx_seq_one_letter_code
_entity_poly.pdbx_strand_id
1 'polypeptide(L)'
;MSSEAVDYDAQIAVVREAFEREFERFARFQDYAAVESLRLEEAENARGEWRDLSTRHTSKKSAIAQLKKTIGRAPTEKRAALGQAVQQLGKEIESKLHKVGFTLAMRISVLERERERVDVTLPGRRSRRGHLHPITLLWQRLEDVFVSMGYAVEDGPEIETDFYN
;
A
#
# COMPACT_ATOMS: atom_id res chain seq x y z
N MET A 1 -24.29 10.56 -49.11
CA MET A 1 -24.13 9.67 -47.94
C MET A 1 -24.01 10.59 -46.75
N SER A 2 -25.09 10.70 -46.00
CA SER A 2 -25.17 11.61 -44.81
C SER A 2 -24.23 11.13 -43.78
N SER A 3 -23.20 11.94 -43.47
CA SER A 3 -22.36 11.77 -42.28
C SER A 3 -23.26 12.03 -41.07
N GLU A 4 -23.70 10.98 -40.38
CA GLU A 4 -24.31 11.12 -39.05
C GLU A 4 -23.29 11.86 -38.18
N ALA A 5 -23.67 13.09 -37.83
CA ALA A 5 -22.89 13.89 -36.87
C ALA A 5 -22.86 13.13 -35.56
N VAL A 6 -21.73 12.50 -35.24
CA VAL A 6 -21.52 11.79 -34.00
C VAL A 6 -21.73 12.81 -32.86
N ASP A 7 -22.80 12.64 -32.09
CA ASP A 7 -23.07 13.48 -30.93
C ASP A 7 -22.17 13.04 -29.75
N TYR A 8 -21.03 13.71 -29.66
CA TYR A 8 -20.03 13.43 -28.61
C TYR A 8 -20.54 13.77 -27.20
N ASP A 9 -21.41 14.78 -27.08
CA ASP A 9 -21.96 15.19 -25.79
C ASP A 9 -22.94 14.13 -25.27
N ALA A 10 -23.77 13.56 -26.16
CA ALA A 10 -24.62 12.43 -25.81
C ALA A 10 -23.80 11.19 -25.40
N GLN A 11 -22.68 10.92 -26.05
CA GLN A 11 -21.79 9.80 -25.66
C GLN A 11 -21.16 10.01 -24.28
N ILE A 12 -20.74 11.23 -23.94
CA ILE A 12 -20.22 11.59 -22.61
C ILE A 12 -21.30 11.40 -21.55
N ALA A 13 -22.53 11.84 -21.84
CA ALA A 13 -23.67 11.66 -20.94
C ALA A 13 -23.98 10.18 -20.67
N VAL A 14 -24.01 9.35 -21.71
CA VAL A 14 -24.24 7.89 -21.59
C VAL A 14 -23.18 7.23 -20.70
N VAL A 15 -21.91 7.59 -20.87
CA VAL A 15 -20.83 7.03 -20.04
C VAL A 15 -20.96 7.48 -18.58
N ARG A 16 -21.34 8.74 -18.36
CA ARG A 16 -21.60 9.27 -17.02
C ARG A 16 -22.74 8.52 -16.35
N GLU A 17 -23.87 8.38 -17.02
CA GLU A 17 -25.05 7.67 -16.50
C GLU A 17 -24.77 6.20 -16.20
N ALA A 18 -24.04 5.52 -17.09
CA ALA A 18 -23.63 4.13 -16.87
C ALA A 18 -22.78 3.98 -15.63
N PHE A 19 -21.81 4.90 -15.42
CA PHE A 19 -21.02 4.91 -14.21
C PHE A 19 -21.85 5.19 -12.96
N GLU A 20 -22.69 6.22 -12.97
CA GLU A 20 -23.51 6.60 -11.80
C GLU A 20 -24.43 5.45 -11.37
N ARG A 21 -25.06 4.77 -12.32
CA ARG A 21 -25.90 3.59 -12.05
C ARG A 21 -25.14 2.48 -11.36
N GLU A 22 -23.93 2.17 -11.82
CA GLU A 22 -23.10 1.13 -11.20
C GLU A 22 -22.49 1.59 -9.87
N PHE A 23 -22.21 2.89 -9.75
CA PHE A 23 -21.60 3.48 -8.58
C PHE A 23 -22.61 3.69 -7.42
N GLU A 24 -23.91 3.79 -7.69
CA GLU A 24 -24.93 4.09 -6.69
C GLU A 24 -24.86 3.17 -5.45
N ARG A 25 -24.61 1.88 -5.66
CA ARG A 25 -24.45 0.91 -4.57
C ARG A 25 -23.24 1.18 -3.67
N PHE A 26 -22.23 1.89 -4.18
CA PHE A 26 -21.02 2.26 -3.45
C PHE A 26 -21.07 3.68 -2.91
N ALA A 27 -22.03 4.49 -3.31
CA ALA A 27 -22.12 5.91 -2.94
C ALA A 27 -22.09 6.12 -1.43
N ARG A 28 -22.74 5.22 -0.67
CA ARG A 28 -22.76 5.24 0.80
C ARG A 28 -21.36 5.09 1.43
N PHE A 29 -20.46 4.40 0.79
CA PHE A 29 -19.09 4.15 1.29
C PHE A 29 -18.12 5.31 1.07
N GLN A 30 -18.58 6.43 0.50
CA GLN A 30 -17.79 7.66 0.43
C GLN A 30 -17.61 8.30 1.80
N ASP A 31 -18.52 8.03 2.75
CA ASP A 31 -18.46 8.50 4.12
C ASP A 31 -17.92 7.37 5.02
N TYR A 32 -16.95 7.71 5.87
CA TYR A 32 -16.38 6.76 6.83
C TYR A 32 -17.43 6.24 7.82
N ALA A 33 -18.36 7.08 8.24
CA ALA A 33 -19.44 6.68 9.16
C ALA A 33 -20.26 5.49 8.63
N ALA A 34 -20.46 5.41 7.32
CA ALA A 34 -21.21 4.30 6.70
C ALA A 34 -20.42 2.97 6.67
N VAL A 35 -19.09 3.03 6.71
CA VAL A 35 -18.24 1.82 6.73
C VAL A 35 -17.84 1.40 8.14
N GLU A 36 -18.01 2.26 9.13
CA GLU A 36 -17.63 2.00 10.52
C GLU A 36 -18.33 0.77 11.13
N SER A 37 -19.58 0.52 10.73
CA SER A 37 -20.36 -0.64 11.19
C SER A 37 -20.02 -1.95 10.49
N LEU A 38 -19.24 -1.93 9.40
CA LEU A 38 -18.91 -3.13 8.63
C LEU A 38 -17.96 -4.04 9.40
N ARG A 39 -18.20 -5.36 9.29
CA ARG A 39 -17.27 -6.39 9.73
C ARG A 39 -16.16 -6.58 8.68
N LEU A 40 -15.07 -7.23 9.08
CA LEU A 40 -13.92 -7.44 8.20
C LEU A 40 -14.29 -8.11 6.87
N GLU A 41 -15.02 -9.22 6.91
CA GLU A 41 -15.44 -9.94 5.70
C GLU A 41 -16.32 -9.09 4.79
N GLU A 42 -17.23 -8.29 5.37
CA GLU A 42 -18.11 -7.40 4.61
C GLU A 42 -17.33 -6.28 3.93
N ALA A 43 -16.34 -5.70 4.63
CA ALA A 43 -15.47 -4.66 4.09
C ALA A 43 -14.56 -5.20 2.99
N GLU A 44 -14.00 -6.40 3.15
CA GLU A 44 -13.18 -7.08 2.14
C GLU A 44 -13.99 -7.41 0.89
N ASN A 45 -15.21 -7.94 1.03
CA ASN A 45 -16.11 -8.23 -0.09
C ASN A 45 -16.47 -6.93 -0.84
N ALA A 46 -16.88 -5.89 -0.10
CA ALA A 46 -17.18 -4.58 -0.69
C ALA A 46 -15.96 -3.99 -1.43
N ARG A 47 -14.75 -4.17 -0.90
CA ARG A 47 -13.50 -3.77 -1.55
C ARG A 47 -13.21 -4.57 -2.80
N GLY A 48 -13.50 -5.88 -2.81
CA GLY A 48 -13.39 -6.73 -4.00
C GLY A 48 -14.29 -6.23 -5.14
N GLU A 49 -15.58 -6.05 -4.85
CA GLU A 49 -16.56 -5.54 -5.81
C GLU A 49 -16.21 -4.11 -6.30
N TRP A 50 -15.74 -3.23 -5.40
CA TRP A 50 -15.26 -1.91 -5.76
C TRP A 50 -14.05 -1.98 -6.71
N ARG A 51 -13.13 -2.91 -6.49
CA ARG A 51 -11.95 -3.10 -7.37
C ARG A 51 -12.36 -3.49 -8.80
N ASP A 52 -13.37 -4.36 -8.92
CA ASP A 52 -13.92 -4.76 -10.21
C ASP A 52 -14.59 -3.59 -10.93
N LEU A 53 -15.36 -2.78 -10.20
CA LEU A 53 -15.94 -1.55 -10.74
C LEU A 53 -14.87 -0.57 -11.19
N SER A 54 -13.89 -0.33 -10.33
CA SER A 54 -12.76 0.56 -10.64
C SER A 54 -12.03 0.12 -11.91
N THR A 55 -11.73 -1.16 -12.01
CA THR A 55 -11.05 -1.73 -13.18
C THR A 55 -11.86 -1.55 -14.46
N ARG A 56 -13.19 -1.72 -14.42
CA ARG A 56 -14.06 -1.51 -15.59
C ARG A 56 -14.01 -0.07 -16.08
N HIS A 57 -14.02 0.90 -15.17
CA HIS A 57 -14.14 2.32 -15.53
C HIS A 57 -12.79 3.03 -15.72
N THR A 58 -11.67 2.50 -15.19
CA THR A 58 -10.34 3.14 -15.30
C THR A 58 -9.37 2.42 -16.23
N SER A 59 -9.68 1.18 -16.67
CA SER A 59 -8.79 0.40 -17.53
C SER A 59 -8.62 1.02 -18.91
N LYS A 60 -7.59 0.57 -19.64
CA LYS A 60 -7.34 0.98 -21.04
C LYS A 60 -8.47 0.59 -22.00
N LYS A 61 -9.36 -0.33 -21.61
CA LYS A 61 -10.54 -0.76 -22.34
C LYS A 61 -11.83 -0.09 -21.87
N SER A 62 -11.76 0.80 -20.86
CA SER A 62 -12.93 1.50 -20.33
C SER A 62 -13.60 2.39 -21.39
N ALA A 63 -14.88 2.68 -21.16
CA ALA A 63 -15.65 3.58 -22.03
C ALA A 63 -14.98 4.97 -22.15
N ILE A 64 -14.39 5.47 -21.05
CA ILE A 64 -13.62 6.74 -21.03
C ILE A 64 -12.41 6.65 -21.96
N ALA A 65 -11.67 5.53 -21.93
CA ALA A 65 -10.51 5.35 -22.80
C ALA A 65 -10.91 5.24 -24.29
N GLN A 66 -12.08 4.65 -24.57
CA GLN A 66 -12.66 4.61 -25.92
C GLN A 66 -13.10 6.00 -26.38
N LEU A 67 -13.78 6.78 -25.51
CA LEU A 67 -14.14 8.17 -25.80
C LEU A 67 -12.91 9.03 -26.12
N LYS A 68 -11.83 8.91 -25.37
CA LYS A 68 -10.56 9.62 -25.67
C LYS A 68 -10.03 9.31 -27.06
N LYS A 69 -10.15 8.05 -27.52
CA LYS A 69 -9.73 7.66 -28.89
C LYS A 69 -10.65 8.23 -29.98
N THR A 70 -11.96 8.24 -29.70
CA THR A 70 -12.97 8.75 -30.66
C THR A 70 -12.83 10.26 -30.86
N ILE A 71 -12.57 11.02 -29.76
CA ILE A 71 -12.34 12.47 -29.83
C ILE A 71 -11.09 12.82 -30.68
N GLY A 72 -10.09 11.95 -30.70
CA GLY A 72 -8.92 12.13 -31.58
C GLY A 72 -9.27 12.25 -33.07
N ARG A 73 -10.45 11.77 -33.47
CA ARG A 73 -10.98 11.85 -34.86
C ARG A 73 -11.96 13.01 -35.07
N ALA A 74 -12.29 13.77 -34.03
CA ALA A 74 -13.22 14.90 -34.07
C ALA A 74 -12.61 16.09 -34.83
N PRO A 75 -13.45 17.01 -35.37
CA PRO A 75 -13.03 18.26 -35.98
C PRO A 75 -12.17 19.10 -35.03
N THR A 76 -11.13 19.75 -35.55
CA THR A 76 -10.10 20.46 -34.77
C THR A 76 -10.70 21.53 -33.85
N GLU A 77 -11.76 22.22 -34.27
CA GLU A 77 -12.43 23.28 -33.52
C GLU A 77 -13.09 22.79 -32.24
N LYS A 78 -13.67 21.60 -32.26
CA LYS A 78 -14.37 21.03 -31.08
C LYS A 78 -13.50 20.11 -30.21
N ARG A 79 -12.33 19.69 -30.73
CA ARG A 79 -11.47 18.71 -30.08
C ARG A 79 -10.98 19.16 -28.72
N ALA A 80 -10.62 20.43 -28.56
CA ALA A 80 -10.12 20.96 -27.30
C ALA A 80 -11.22 20.96 -26.20
N ALA A 81 -12.42 21.42 -26.51
CA ALA A 81 -13.54 21.44 -25.57
C ALA A 81 -13.99 20.03 -25.17
N LEU A 82 -14.13 19.12 -26.14
CA LEU A 82 -14.47 17.72 -25.89
C LEU A 82 -13.38 17.00 -25.08
N GLY A 83 -12.10 17.28 -25.38
CA GLY A 83 -10.98 16.74 -24.63
C GLY A 83 -11.01 17.15 -23.16
N GLN A 84 -11.31 18.43 -22.88
CA GLN A 84 -11.48 18.94 -21.52
C GLN A 84 -12.69 18.28 -20.80
N ALA A 85 -13.83 18.15 -21.49
CA ALA A 85 -15.04 17.52 -20.91
C ALA A 85 -14.76 16.05 -20.53
N VAL A 86 -14.12 15.26 -21.39
CA VAL A 86 -13.79 13.86 -21.07
C VAL A 86 -12.69 13.74 -20.00
N GLN A 87 -11.75 14.68 -19.97
CA GLN A 87 -10.75 14.72 -18.91
C GLN A 87 -11.40 15.04 -17.55
N GLN A 88 -12.34 15.98 -17.53
CA GLN A 88 -13.09 16.33 -16.31
C GLN A 88 -13.94 15.15 -15.83
N LEU A 89 -14.68 14.49 -16.73
CA LEU A 89 -15.43 13.27 -16.40
C LEU A 89 -14.51 12.18 -15.84
N GLY A 90 -13.33 11.98 -16.43
CA GLY A 90 -12.34 11.04 -15.90
C GLY A 90 -11.91 11.37 -14.46
N LYS A 91 -11.60 12.64 -14.19
CA LYS A 91 -11.23 13.10 -12.85
C LYS A 91 -12.38 12.95 -11.83
N GLU A 92 -13.62 13.24 -12.23
CA GLU A 92 -14.81 13.05 -11.38
C GLU A 92 -14.96 11.57 -10.99
N ILE A 93 -14.88 10.67 -11.96
CA ILE A 93 -14.98 9.23 -11.74
C ILE A 93 -13.84 8.72 -10.85
N GLU A 94 -12.59 9.09 -11.16
CA GLU A 94 -11.43 8.73 -10.36
C GLU A 94 -11.53 9.24 -8.92
N SER A 95 -12.00 10.47 -8.71
CA SER A 95 -12.20 11.07 -7.40
C SER A 95 -13.25 10.30 -6.57
N LYS A 96 -14.40 9.95 -7.18
CA LYS A 96 -15.44 9.15 -6.51
C LYS A 96 -14.93 7.76 -6.13
N LEU A 97 -14.28 7.09 -7.07
CA LEU A 97 -13.70 5.77 -6.83
C LEU A 97 -12.60 5.82 -5.75
N HIS A 98 -11.75 6.84 -5.79
CA HIS A 98 -10.68 7.00 -4.80
C HIS A 98 -11.25 7.17 -3.37
N LYS A 99 -12.29 7.99 -3.20
CA LYS A 99 -12.92 8.17 -1.88
C LYS A 99 -13.42 6.85 -1.30
N VAL A 100 -14.18 6.08 -2.07
CA VAL A 100 -14.69 4.77 -1.64
C VAL A 100 -13.55 3.79 -1.35
N GLY A 101 -12.56 3.73 -2.22
CA GLY A 101 -11.39 2.85 -2.02
C GLY A 101 -10.60 3.19 -0.76
N PHE A 102 -10.46 4.48 -0.46
CA PHE A 102 -9.78 4.98 0.72
C PHE A 102 -10.54 4.63 2.01
N THR A 103 -11.85 4.90 2.07
CA THR A 103 -12.68 4.61 3.26
C THR A 103 -12.73 3.12 3.58
N LEU A 104 -12.91 2.25 2.57
CA LEU A 104 -12.90 0.80 2.73
C LEU A 104 -11.52 0.30 3.19
N ALA A 105 -10.43 0.81 2.59
CA ALA A 105 -9.07 0.44 2.99
C ALA A 105 -8.76 0.85 4.43
N MET A 106 -9.20 2.04 4.83
CA MET A 106 -9.03 2.54 6.19
C MET A 106 -9.78 1.66 7.21
N ARG A 107 -11.04 1.27 6.91
CA ARG A 107 -11.82 0.38 7.78
C ARG A 107 -11.17 -0.99 7.92
N ILE A 108 -10.76 -1.61 6.83
CA ILE A 108 -10.05 -2.90 6.85
C ILE A 108 -8.80 -2.81 7.71
N SER A 109 -7.97 -1.77 7.52
CA SER A 109 -6.75 -1.59 8.31
C SER A 109 -7.01 -1.42 9.82
N VAL A 110 -8.13 -0.79 10.21
CA VAL A 110 -8.53 -0.70 11.63
C VAL A 110 -8.88 -2.08 12.18
N LEU A 111 -9.72 -2.83 11.45
CA LEU A 111 -10.17 -4.16 11.87
C LEU A 111 -9.04 -5.20 11.91
N GLU A 112 -8.11 -5.14 10.97
CA GLU A 112 -6.91 -5.99 10.97
C GLU A 112 -6.04 -5.69 12.19
N ARG A 113 -5.79 -4.42 12.50
CA ARG A 113 -5.04 -4.02 13.70
C ARG A 113 -5.70 -4.45 15.01
N GLU A 114 -7.03 -4.40 15.07
CA GLU A 114 -7.78 -4.90 16.23
C GLU A 114 -7.64 -6.41 16.37
N ARG A 115 -7.71 -7.15 15.27
CA ARG A 115 -7.55 -8.61 15.25
C ARG A 115 -6.12 -9.04 15.61
N GLU A 116 -5.13 -8.30 15.15
CA GLU A 116 -3.71 -8.60 15.37
C GLU A 116 -3.14 -8.00 16.66
N ARG A 117 -4.00 -7.37 17.46
CA ARG A 117 -3.59 -6.77 18.72
C ARG A 117 -3.00 -7.81 19.65
N VAL A 118 -1.73 -7.62 19.99
CA VAL A 118 -0.98 -8.46 20.94
C VAL A 118 -0.85 -7.72 22.26
N ASP A 119 -1.06 -8.44 23.35
CA ASP A 119 -0.80 -7.91 24.69
C ASP A 119 0.71 -7.85 24.93
N VAL A 120 1.27 -6.65 24.83
CA VAL A 120 2.71 -6.41 25.04
C VAL A 120 3.13 -6.45 26.53
N THR A 121 2.17 -6.52 27.46
CA THR A 121 2.47 -6.64 28.90
C THR A 121 2.84 -8.06 29.29
N LEU A 122 2.50 -9.06 28.45
CA LEU A 122 2.90 -10.44 28.68
C LEU A 122 4.42 -10.58 28.58
N PRO A 123 5.08 -11.23 29.56
CA PRO A 123 6.51 -11.42 29.52
C PRO A 123 6.89 -12.30 28.33
N GLY A 124 7.80 -11.80 27.49
CA GLY A 124 8.34 -12.55 26.37
C GLY A 124 9.15 -13.78 26.84
N ARG A 125 9.45 -14.69 25.91
CA ARG A 125 10.37 -15.79 26.17
C ARG A 125 11.72 -15.22 26.60
N ARG A 126 12.11 -15.52 27.84
CA ARG A 126 13.48 -15.21 28.28
C ARG A 126 14.44 -16.06 27.46
N SER A 127 15.34 -15.43 26.73
CA SER A 127 16.45 -16.12 26.13
C SER A 127 17.31 -16.76 27.22
N ARG A 128 17.66 -18.04 27.09
CA ARG A 128 18.62 -18.67 28.00
C ARG A 128 19.94 -17.93 27.83
N ARG A 129 20.44 -17.33 28.90
CA ARG A 129 21.79 -16.77 28.91
C ARG A 129 22.77 -17.92 28.71
N GLY A 130 23.64 -17.79 27.74
CA GLY A 130 24.75 -18.71 27.59
C GLY A 130 25.71 -18.60 28.78
N HIS A 131 26.54 -19.61 28.91
CA HIS A 131 27.65 -19.62 29.88
C HIS A 131 28.95 -19.59 29.11
N LEU A 132 30.00 -18.97 29.69
CA LEU A 132 31.33 -19.01 29.10
C LEU A 132 31.86 -20.44 29.14
N HIS A 133 32.65 -20.78 28.12
CA HIS A 133 33.32 -22.08 28.09
C HIS A 133 34.26 -22.23 29.27
N PRO A 134 34.36 -23.40 29.90
CA PRO A 134 35.24 -23.61 31.08
C PRO A 134 36.66 -23.16 30.88
N ILE A 135 37.22 -23.35 29.68
CA ILE A 135 38.57 -22.88 29.33
C ILE A 135 38.64 -21.35 29.40
N THR A 136 37.67 -20.65 28.87
CA THR A 136 37.64 -19.18 28.91
C THR A 136 37.54 -18.68 30.36
N LEU A 137 36.74 -19.34 31.20
CA LEU A 137 36.68 -19.02 32.60
C LEU A 137 38.02 -19.25 33.37
N LEU A 138 38.72 -20.35 33.02
CA LEU A 138 40.03 -20.61 33.59
C LEU A 138 41.03 -19.57 33.16
N TRP A 139 41.04 -19.23 31.84
CA TRP A 139 41.92 -18.20 31.29
C TRP A 139 41.72 -16.87 32.04
N GLN A 140 40.52 -16.39 32.13
CA GLN A 140 40.21 -15.15 32.87
C GLN A 140 40.70 -15.19 34.30
N ARG A 141 40.55 -16.32 35.02
CA ARG A 141 41.06 -16.46 36.38
C ARG A 141 42.59 -16.39 36.46
N LEU A 142 43.29 -16.96 35.48
CA LEU A 142 44.74 -16.88 35.42
C LEU A 142 45.19 -15.45 35.16
N GLU A 143 44.56 -14.76 34.22
CA GLU A 143 44.81 -13.34 33.97
C GLU A 143 44.62 -12.51 35.22
N ASP A 144 43.50 -12.69 35.97
CA ASP A 144 43.23 -11.98 37.19
C ASP A 144 44.31 -12.19 38.26
N VAL A 145 44.82 -13.42 38.40
CA VAL A 145 45.89 -13.74 39.31
C VAL A 145 47.19 -13.01 38.95
N PHE A 146 47.60 -13.06 37.67
CA PHE A 146 48.82 -12.40 37.23
C PHE A 146 48.72 -10.87 37.31
N VAL A 147 47.58 -10.31 36.93
CA VAL A 147 47.33 -8.87 37.08
C VAL A 147 47.40 -8.46 38.57
N SER A 148 46.88 -9.26 39.46
CA SER A 148 46.97 -8.96 40.92
C SER A 148 48.41 -9.01 41.45
N MET A 149 49.30 -9.71 40.76
CA MET A 149 50.74 -9.74 41.07
C MET A 149 51.54 -8.61 40.41
N GLY A 150 50.85 -7.73 39.64
CA GLY A 150 51.48 -6.59 39.00
C GLY A 150 51.89 -6.81 37.52
N TYR A 151 51.48 -7.90 36.92
CA TYR A 151 51.71 -8.12 35.47
C TYR A 151 50.63 -7.39 34.64
N ALA A 152 50.98 -7.06 33.43
CA ALA A 152 50.03 -6.57 32.42
C ALA A 152 49.72 -7.66 31.40
N VAL A 153 48.50 -7.72 30.93
CA VAL A 153 48.12 -8.58 29.83
C VAL A 153 48.30 -7.77 28.53
N GLU A 154 49.15 -8.22 27.66
CA GLU A 154 49.46 -7.56 26.37
C GLU A 154 49.16 -8.53 25.23
N ASP A 155 48.50 -7.99 24.18
CA ASP A 155 48.31 -8.71 22.93
C ASP A 155 49.52 -8.47 22.03
N GLY A 156 50.16 -9.53 21.59
CA GLY A 156 51.30 -9.48 20.68
C GLY A 156 51.04 -10.33 19.43
N PRO A 157 51.85 -10.12 18.38
CA PRO A 157 51.80 -10.95 17.18
C PRO A 157 52.26 -12.39 17.50
N GLU A 158 51.57 -13.40 16.95
CA GLU A 158 51.93 -14.80 17.15
C GLU A 158 53.23 -15.21 16.41
N ILE A 159 53.64 -14.44 15.41
CA ILE A 159 54.81 -14.66 14.58
C ILE A 159 55.63 -13.39 14.55
N GLU A 160 56.90 -13.50 15.00
CA GLU A 160 57.85 -12.39 14.98
C GLU A 160 59.15 -12.81 14.27
N THR A 161 59.92 -11.79 13.87
CA THR A 161 61.26 -12.00 13.34
C THR A 161 62.24 -12.06 14.48
N ASP A 162 63.41 -12.75 14.29
CA ASP A 162 64.48 -12.89 15.29
C ASP A 162 64.96 -11.54 15.89
N PHE A 163 64.68 -10.43 15.24
CA PHE A 163 65.05 -9.11 15.71
C PHE A 163 64.22 -8.64 16.91
N TYR A 164 62.99 -9.10 17.01
CA TYR A 164 62.04 -8.68 18.07
C TYR A 164 61.87 -9.75 19.18
N ASN A 165 62.48 -10.92 19.01
CA ASN A 165 62.34 -12.02 19.98
C ASN A 165 63.44 -12.01 21.04
#